data_c3d14ff62fa213c2c0a561510a11be4a
#
_entry.id   c3d14ff62fa213c2c0a561510a11be4a
#
_cell.length_a   1.000
_cell.length_b   1.000
_cell.length_c   1.000
_cell.angle_alpha   90.00
_cell.angle_beta   90.00
_cell.angle_gamma   90.00
#
_symmetry.space_group_name_H-M   'P 1'
#
loop_
_entity.id
_entity.type
_entity.pdbx_description
1 polymer ?
#
loop_
_entity_poly.entity_id
_entity_poly.type
_entity_poly.pdbx_seq_one_letter_code
_entity_poly.pdbx_strand_id
1 'polypeptide(L)'
;MAGIVGYGAYVPRNRIKSAEIARQWGKDPETIRKGLLLEEKSVPGLDEDTITISVAAGRAAVDRARIDPSRIGAVYIGSESHPYAVKPSGTALIEALGIAPEVHVADFEFACKAGTEAMFVALGLVESGRVEYAMGIGADTSQGAPNDALEFSASAGGAAFIFGKQDLLVEVLETYSYTSDTPDFWRREGEFYPRHGGRFTGEPAYFKHVLSATRALLKKSGHKPADFRHAVFHMPNGKFPLQAAKELGFTKEQTAVGWLVPTMGNTYSGSSPTGLAAVLDVADPGDLILITSFGSGAGSDSFALRATKLLPERRGLAPTVRSMLDGPRRYLTYGEYAKFREKIIVND
;
A
#
# COMPACT_ATOMS: atom_id res chain seq x y z
N MET A 1 -24.27 -0.19 7.73
CA MET A 1 -22.81 -0.50 7.86
C MET A 1 -22.22 -0.33 6.49
N ALA A 2 -21.09 0.35 6.36
CA ALA A 2 -20.35 0.44 5.11
C ALA A 2 -19.18 -0.55 5.14
N GLY A 3 -18.66 -0.88 3.94
CA GLY A 3 -17.55 -1.81 3.82
C GLY A 3 -16.97 -1.81 2.40
N ILE A 4 -16.08 -2.73 2.13
CA ILE A 4 -15.44 -2.89 0.83
C ILE A 4 -16.34 -3.75 -0.06
N VAL A 5 -16.69 -3.22 -1.23
CA VAL A 5 -17.49 -3.90 -2.27
C VAL A 5 -16.64 -4.37 -3.44
N GLY A 6 -15.42 -3.84 -3.58
CA GLY A 6 -14.45 -4.23 -4.59
C GLY A 6 -13.03 -3.86 -4.17
N TYR A 7 -12.06 -4.65 -4.60
CA TYR A 7 -10.64 -4.40 -4.35
C TYR A 7 -9.80 -4.83 -5.55
N GLY A 8 -8.66 -4.22 -5.72
CA GLY A 8 -7.71 -4.58 -6.75
C GLY A 8 -6.30 -4.15 -6.37
N ALA A 9 -5.32 -4.74 -7.02
CA ALA A 9 -3.91 -4.38 -6.84
C ALA A 9 -3.18 -4.43 -8.17
N TYR A 10 -2.03 -3.76 -8.22
CA TYR A 10 -1.09 -3.89 -9.32
C TYR A 10 0.35 -3.86 -8.81
N VAL A 11 1.16 -4.79 -9.30
CA VAL A 11 2.59 -4.87 -9.04
C VAL A 11 3.32 -4.95 -10.39
N PRO A 12 4.19 -3.99 -10.73
CA PRO A 12 4.99 -4.00 -11.97
C PRO A 12 5.75 -5.31 -12.17
N ARG A 13 5.96 -5.72 -13.43
CA ARG A 13 6.67 -6.97 -13.76
C ARG A 13 8.18 -6.90 -13.60
N ASN A 14 8.76 -5.70 -13.74
CA ASN A 14 10.20 -5.55 -13.59
C ASN A 14 10.61 -5.75 -12.12
N ARG A 15 11.75 -6.38 -11.94
CA ARG A 15 12.37 -6.64 -10.64
C ARG A 15 13.84 -6.28 -10.67
N ILE A 16 14.36 -5.83 -9.54
CA ILE A 16 15.80 -5.81 -9.30
C ILE A 16 16.09 -6.57 -8.00
N LYS A 17 17.08 -7.46 -8.02
CA LYS A 17 17.52 -8.18 -6.83
C LYS A 17 18.29 -7.25 -5.90
N SER A 18 18.07 -7.38 -4.59
CA SER A 18 18.84 -6.64 -3.58
C SER A 18 20.34 -6.90 -3.70
N ALA A 19 20.71 -8.13 -4.11
CA ALA A 19 22.09 -8.51 -4.39
C ALA A 19 22.70 -7.74 -5.58
N GLU A 20 21.94 -7.36 -6.58
CA GLU A 20 22.40 -6.56 -7.72
C GLU A 20 22.76 -5.14 -7.26
N ILE A 21 21.90 -4.53 -6.48
CA ILE A 21 22.17 -3.19 -5.88
C ILE A 21 23.38 -3.26 -4.95
N ALA A 22 23.46 -4.29 -4.11
CA ALA A 22 24.57 -4.47 -3.16
C ALA A 22 25.92 -4.55 -3.88
N ARG A 23 26.03 -5.35 -4.96
CA ARG A 23 27.26 -5.47 -5.76
C ARG A 23 27.68 -4.14 -6.38
N GLN A 24 26.71 -3.35 -6.87
CA GLN A 24 27.01 -2.02 -7.44
C GLN A 24 27.75 -1.13 -6.45
N TRP A 25 27.41 -1.22 -5.17
CA TRP A 25 27.97 -0.38 -4.11
C TRP A 25 29.06 -1.07 -3.28
N GLY A 26 29.56 -2.23 -3.72
CA GLY A 26 30.58 -2.98 -2.98
C GLY A 26 30.13 -3.47 -1.61
N LYS A 27 28.81 -3.64 -1.40
CA LYS A 27 28.23 -4.15 -0.17
C LYS A 27 28.07 -5.66 -0.27
N ASP A 28 28.19 -6.36 0.86
CA ASP A 28 27.92 -7.80 0.90
C ASP A 28 26.39 -8.07 0.76
N PRO A 29 25.96 -8.80 -0.30
CA PRO A 29 24.57 -9.11 -0.56
C PRO A 29 23.86 -9.84 0.58
N GLU A 30 24.56 -10.76 1.25
CA GLU A 30 23.99 -11.53 2.36
C GLU A 30 23.72 -10.66 3.59
N THR A 31 24.60 -9.72 3.88
CA THR A 31 24.42 -8.75 4.96
C THR A 31 23.17 -7.89 4.70
N ILE A 32 22.99 -7.42 3.47
CA ILE A 32 21.78 -6.64 3.08
C ILE A 32 20.54 -7.51 3.19
N ARG A 33 20.55 -8.71 2.59
CA ARG A 33 19.42 -9.63 2.61
C ARG A 33 18.97 -9.97 4.03
N LYS A 34 19.91 -10.35 4.91
CA LYS A 34 19.63 -10.67 6.33
C LYS A 34 19.28 -9.42 7.14
N GLY A 35 19.88 -8.28 6.79
CA GLY A 35 19.65 -7.01 7.47
C GLY A 35 18.23 -6.47 7.26
N LEU A 36 17.72 -6.54 6.04
CA LEU A 36 16.43 -5.97 5.64
C LEU A 36 15.34 -7.02 5.39
N LEU A 37 15.69 -8.31 5.29
CA LEU A 37 14.82 -9.41 4.83
C LEU A 37 14.18 -9.07 3.46
N LEU A 38 15.02 -8.63 2.51
CA LEU A 38 14.66 -8.28 1.14
C LEU A 38 15.44 -9.13 0.14
N GLU A 39 14.74 -9.80 -0.75
CA GLU A 39 15.32 -10.59 -1.84
C GLU A 39 15.37 -9.75 -3.13
N GLU A 40 14.26 -9.13 -3.44
CA GLU A 40 14.07 -8.30 -4.64
C GLU A 40 12.99 -7.25 -4.40
N LYS A 41 12.88 -6.31 -5.33
CA LYS A 41 11.81 -5.31 -5.32
C LYS A 41 11.25 -5.08 -6.72
N SER A 42 10.00 -4.64 -6.80
CA SER A 42 9.37 -4.21 -8.04
C SER A 42 9.95 -2.88 -8.50
N VAL A 43 10.05 -2.73 -9.81
CA VAL A 43 10.52 -1.51 -10.48
C VAL A 43 9.50 -1.15 -11.56
N PRO A 44 8.98 0.08 -11.61
CA PRO A 44 8.04 0.47 -12.65
C PRO A 44 8.72 0.46 -14.03
N GLY A 45 7.93 0.18 -15.07
CA GLY A 45 8.33 0.38 -16.46
C GLY A 45 8.51 1.86 -16.78
N LEU A 46 9.01 2.15 -17.98
CA LEU A 46 9.13 3.54 -18.46
C LEU A 46 7.76 4.20 -18.68
N ASP A 47 6.74 3.39 -18.87
CA ASP A 47 5.34 3.75 -19.08
C ASP A 47 4.47 3.57 -17.83
N GLU A 48 5.09 3.29 -16.68
CA GLU A 48 4.39 3.07 -15.41
C GLU A 48 4.73 4.15 -14.39
N ASP A 49 3.70 4.79 -13.87
CA ASP A 49 3.73 5.77 -12.79
C ASP A 49 2.62 5.50 -11.75
N THR A 50 2.48 6.37 -10.77
CA THR A 50 1.41 6.26 -9.76
C THR A 50 0.01 6.27 -10.37
N ILE A 51 -0.22 7.03 -11.47
CA ILE A 51 -1.53 7.08 -12.14
C ILE A 51 -1.83 5.75 -12.82
N THR A 52 -0.91 5.22 -13.62
CA THR A 52 -1.12 3.98 -14.37
C THR A 52 -1.26 2.77 -13.45
N ILE A 53 -0.51 2.72 -12.34
CA ILE A 53 -0.67 1.73 -11.27
C ILE A 53 -2.06 1.84 -10.63
N SER A 54 -2.50 3.06 -10.33
CA SER A 54 -3.83 3.31 -9.75
C SER A 54 -4.96 2.92 -10.70
N VAL A 55 -4.82 3.17 -12.00
CA VAL A 55 -5.79 2.75 -13.03
C VAL A 55 -5.89 1.22 -13.09
N ALA A 56 -4.76 0.52 -13.11
CA ALA A 56 -4.75 -0.95 -13.15
C ALA A 56 -5.39 -1.56 -11.89
N ALA A 57 -5.03 -1.05 -10.70
CA ALA A 57 -5.62 -1.48 -9.42
C ALA A 57 -7.12 -1.12 -9.34
N GLY A 58 -7.50 0.10 -9.77
CA GLY A 58 -8.88 0.57 -9.79
C GLY A 58 -9.78 -0.26 -10.71
N ARG A 59 -9.29 -0.64 -11.91
CA ARG A 59 -10.01 -1.52 -12.84
C ARG A 59 -10.29 -2.88 -12.21
N ALA A 60 -9.28 -3.50 -11.59
CA ALA A 60 -9.46 -4.75 -10.88
C ALA A 60 -10.45 -4.64 -9.70
N ALA A 61 -10.51 -3.47 -9.04
CA ALA A 61 -11.49 -3.21 -7.99
C ALA A 61 -12.91 -3.10 -8.54
N VAL A 62 -13.11 -2.42 -9.68
CA VAL A 62 -14.41 -2.31 -10.38
C VAL A 62 -14.88 -3.68 -10.85
N ASP A 63 -13.99 -4.49 -11.45
CA ASP A 63 -14.33 -5.85 -11.90
C ASP A 63 -14.86 -6.71 -10.75
N ARG A 64 -14.21 -6.67 -9.57
CA ARG A 64 -14.66 -7.41 -8.38
C ARG A 64 -15.92 -6.82 -7.75
N ALA A 65 -16.08 -5.50 -7.79
CA ALA A 65 -17.29 -4.84 -7.28
C ALA A 65 -18.54 -5.19 -8.11
N ARG A 66 -18.39 -5.42 -9.42
CA ARG A 66 -19.50 -5.59 -10.38
C ARG A 66 -20.50 -4.44 -10.34
N ILE A 67 -20.00 -3.22 -10.21
CA ILE A 67 -20.80 -1.99 -10.27
C ILE A 67 -20.56 -1.28 -11.58
N ASP A 68 -21.50 -0.42 -11.97
CA ASP A 68 -21.26 0.57 -13.02
C ASP A 68 -20.30 1.65 -12.47
N PRO A 69 -19.14 1.88 -13.10
CA PRO A 69 -18.19 2.91 -12.65
C PRO A 69 -18.80 4.31 -12.54
N SER A 70 -19.81 4.64 -13.35
CA SER A 70 -20.49 5.92 -13.31
C SER A 70 -21.16 6.23 -11.97
N ARG A 71 -21.39 5.21 -11.11
CA ARG A 71 -21.97 5.35 -9.76
C ARG A 71 -20.93 5.70 -8.69
N ILE A 72 -19.63 5.74 -9.03
CA ILE A 72 -18.58 6.13 -8.08
C ILE A 72 -18.61 7.65 -7.95
N GLY A 73 -19.01 8.14 -6.79
CA GLY A 73 -19.16 9.57 -6.50
C GLY A 73 -17.94 10.23 -5.85
N ALA A 74 -16.90 9.45 -5.49
CA ALA A 74 -15.63 10.00 -4.99
C ALA A 74 -14.45 9.09 -5.29
N VAL A 75 -13.30 9.70 -5.60
CA VAL A 75 -12.01 9.01 -5.84
C VAL A 75 -10.90 9.76 -5.12
N TYR A 76 -10.14 9.03 -4.32
CA TYR A 76 -8.98 9.55 -3.59
C TYR A 76 -7.75 8.69 -3.86
N ILE A 77 -6.62 9.33 -4.18
CA ILE A 77 -5.35 8.67 -4.38
C ILE A 77 -4.37 9.18 -3.34
N GLY A 78 -3.89 8.28 -2.48
CA GLY A 78 -2.82 8.54 -1.54
C GLY A 78 -1.48 8.10 -2.12
N SER A 79 -0.52 9.02 -2.19
CA SER A 79 0.83 8.78 -2.72
C SER A 79 1.81 9.81 -2.19
N GLU A 80 3.10 9.48 -2.20
CA GLU A 80 4.20 10.45 -2.04
C GLU A 80 5.00 10.63 -3.32
N SER A 81 4.53 10.05 -4.44
CA SER A 81 5.15 10.09 -5.76
C SER A 81 4.14 10.40 -6.87
N HIS A 82 3.25 11.36 -6.62
CA HIS A 82 2.37 11.88 -7.65
C HIS A 82 3.19 12.43 -8.82
N PRO A 83 2.85 12.11 -10.09
CA PRO A 83 3.64 12.54 -11.24
C PRO A 83 3.56 14.05 -11.50
N TYR A 84 2.56 14.73 -10.94
CA TYR A 84 2.37 16.16 -11.08
C TYR A 84 2.30 16.84 -9.71
N ALA A 85 2.97 17.98 -9.59
CA ALA A 85 2.93 18.78 -8.35
C ALA A 85 1.59 19.49 -8.13
N VAL A 86 0.83 19.75 -9.20
CA VAL A 86 -0.41 20.56 -9.14
C VAL A 86 -1.62 19.82 -9.72
N LYS A 87 -1.47 19.06 -10.82
CA LYS A 87 -2.58 18.34 -11.45
C LYS A 87 -2.95 17.10 -10.63
N PRO A 88 -4.24 16.91 -10.21
CA PRO A 88 -4.66 15.73 -9.50
C PRO A 88 -4.51 14.45 -10.34
N SER A 89 -3.97 13.39 -9.75
CA SER A 89 -3.80 12.07 -10.38
C SER A 89 -5.15 11.43 -10.70
N GLY A 90 -6.13 11.61 -9.82
CA GLY A 90 -7.46 11.03 -9.96
C GLY A 90 -8.23 11.52 -11.19
N THR A 91 -7.92 12.70 -11.77
CA THR A 91 -8.59 13.17 -12.97
C THR A 91 -8.30 12.30 -14.21
N ALA A 92 -7.08 11.79 -14.33
CA ALA A 92 -6.74 10.85 -15.39
C ALA A 92 -7.35 9.47 -15.13
N LEU A 93 -7.44 9.06 -13.86
CA LEU A 93 -8.03 7.78 -13.48
C LEU A 93 -9.52 7.71 -13.79
N ILE A 94 -10.30 8.76 -13.50
CA ILE A 94 -11.74 8.74 -13.78
C ILE A 94 -12.04 8.56 -15.26
N GLU A 95 -11.29 9.22 -16.14
CA GLU A 95 -11.39 9.05 -17.60
C GLU A 95 -11.05 7.60 -18.01
N ALA A 96 -9.95 7.05 -17.47
CA ALA A 96 -9.49 5.71 -17.82
C ALA A 96 -10.44 4.58 -17.35
N LEU A 97 -11.23 4.83 -16.31
CA LEU A 97 -12.19 3.86 -15.74
C LEU A 97 -13.64 4.11 -16.18
N GLY A 98 -13.93 5.19 -16.92
CA GLY A 98 -15.29 5.55 -17.32
C GLY A 98 -16.17 6.01 -16.13
N ILE A 99 -15.56 6.63 -15.11
CA ILE A 99 -16.29 7.24 -14.00
C ILE A 99 -16.91 8.56 -14.48
N ALA A 100 -18.16 8.81 -14.11
CA ALA A 100 -18.86 10.04 -14.49
C ALA A 100 -18.18 11.30 -13.95
N PRO A 101 -18.25 12.46 -14.65
CA PRO A 101 -17.58 13.68 -14.22
C PRO A 101 -18.18 14.32 -12.95
N GLU A 102 -19.37 13.92 -12.54
CA GLU A 102 -20.02 14.33 -11.28
C GLU A 102 -19.42 13.59 -10.08
N VAL A 103 -18.09 13.64 -9.94
CA VAL A 103 -17.30 12.90 -8.95
C VAL A 103 -16.39 13.85 -8.18
N HIS A 104 -16.28 13.66 -6.88
CA HIS A 104 -15.30 14.37 -6.05
C HIS A 104 -13.93 13.67 -6.14
N VAL A 105 -12.88 14.42 -6.45
CA VAL A 105 -11.52 13.88 -6.63
C VAL A 105 -10.53 14.69 -5.81
N ALA A 106 -9.61 13.99 -5.10
CA ALA A 106 -8.45 14.61 -4.46
C ALA A 106 -7.27 13.63 -4.36
N ASP A 107 -6.07 14.17 -4.37
CA ASP A 107 -4.84 13.47 -4.03
C ASP A 107 -4.49 13.76 -2.56
N PHE A 108 -3.98 12.75 -1.85
CA PHE A 108 -3.54 12.87 -0.47
C PHE A 108 -2.04 12.59 -0.35
N GLU A 109 -1.38 13.41 0.46
CA GLU A 109 0.01 13.22 0.88
C GLU A 109 0.05 12.99 2.41
N PHE A 110 0.50 11.83 2.81
CA PHE A 110 0.83 11.48 4.19
C PHE A 110 1.89 10.38 4.21
N ALA A 111 2.96 10.57 3.46
CA ALA A 111 3.98 9.55 3.26
C ALA A 111 3.33 8.16 3.01
N CYS A 112 3.87 7.10 3.60
CA CYS A 112 3.37 5.73 3.38
C CYS A 112 1.96 5.44 3.93
N LYS A 113 1.36 6.36 4.74
CA LYS A 113 -0.01 6.25 5.27
C LYS A 113 -1.07 6.77 4.28
N ALA A 114 -0.67 7.55 3.28
CA ALA A 114 -1.60 8.26 2.39
C ALA A 114 -2.67 7.33 1.76
N GLY A 115 -2.32 6.06 1.47
CA GLY A 115 -3.29 5.10 0.93
C GLY A 115 -4.40 4.74 1.91
N THR A 116 -4.10 4.53 3.19
CA THR A 116 -5.14 4.27 4.20
C THR A 116 -5.91 5.54 4.58
N GLU A 117 -5.30 6.72 4.47
CA GLU A 117 -6.02 7.99 4.56
C GLU A 117 -7.10 8.09 3.47
N ALA A 118 -6.74 7.78 2.22
CA ALA A 118 -7.69 7.73 1.11
C ALA A 118 -8.83 6.73 1.37
N MET A 119 -8.52 5.56 1.92
CA MET A 119 -9.52 4.56 2.31
C MET A 119 -10.44 5.08 3.42
N PHE A 120 -9.88 5.74 4.44
CA PHE A 120 -10.63 6.29 5.59
C PHE A 120 -11.63 7.36 5.16
N VAL A 121 -11.19 8.29 4.30
CA VAL A 121 -12.07 9.36 3.80
C VAL A 121 -13.14 8.80 2.86
N ALA A 122 -12.79 7.86 1.98
CA ALA A 122 -13.75 7.18 1.10
C ALA A 122 -14.85 6.46 1.89
N LEU A 123 -14.46 5.72 2.94
CA LEU A 123 -15.40 5.08 3.86
C LEU A 123 -16.34 6.10 4.52
N GLY A 124 -15.80 7.20 5.05
CA GLY A 124 -16.59 8.24 5.72
C GLY A 124 -17.63 8.89 4.82
N LEU A 125 -17.32 9.11 3.54
CA LEU A 125 -18.29 9.66 2.57
C LEU A 125 -19.43 8.69 2.29
N VAL A 126 -19.13 7.39 2.19
CA VAL A 126 -20.15 6.36 2.02
C VAL A 126 -21.01 6.23 3.28
N GLU A 127 -20.40 6.23 4.47
CA GLU A 127 -21.13 6.16 5.74
C GLU A 127 -22.09 7.33 5.94
N SER A 128 -21.64 8.53 5.62
CA SER A 128 -22.47 9.74 5.67
C SER A 128 -23.60 9.77 4.64
N GLY A 129 -23.59 8.87 3.65
CA GLY A 129 -24.56 8.82 2.57
C GLY A 129 -24.43 9.92 1.52
N ARG A 130 -23.31 10.66 1.48
CA ARG A 130 -23.05 11.69 0.47
C ARG A 130 -22.79 11.11 -0.91
N VAL A 131 -22.21 9.91 -0.98
CA VAL A 131 -21.98 9.16 -2.21
C VAL A 131 -22.40 7.71 -2.00
N GLU A 132 -22.78 7.05 -3.10
CA GLU A 132 -23.15 5.63 -3.06
C GLU A 132 -21.91 4.76 -2.97
N TYR A 133 -20.92 5.04 -3.83
CA TYR A 133 -19.62 4.39 -3.83
C TYR A 133 -18.50 5.42 -3.79
N ALA A 134 -17.42 5.10 -3.11
CA ALA A 134 -16.19 5.88 -3.09
C ALA A 134 -14.98 4.96 -3.25
N MET A 135 -13.97 5.39 -4.00
CA MET A 135 -12.74 4.64 -4.22
C MET A 135 -11.58 5.29 -3.45
N GLY A 136 -10.88 4.50 -2.63
CA GLY A 136 -9.64 4.88 -1.97
C GLY A 136 -8.48 4.04 -2.50
N ILE A 137 -7.39 4.68 -2.90
CA ILE A 137 -6.22 4.06 -3.55
C ILE A 137 -4.96 4.44 -2.80
N GLY A 138 -4.06 3.47 -2.61
CA GLY A 138 -2.68 3.70 -2.21
C GLY A 138 -1.75 3.16 -3.28
N ALA A 139 -0.93 4.01 -3.88
CA ALA A 139 0.01 3.62 -4.94
C ALA A 139 1.24 4.53 -4.95
N ASP A 140 2.42 3.93 -5.15
CA ASP A 140 3.67 4.67 -5.27
C ASP A 140 4.62 4.08 -6.29
N THR A 141 5.48 4.94 -6.82
CA THR A 141 6.69 4.60 -7.57
C THR A 141 7.91 5.26 -6.93
N SER A 142 7.93 5.34 -5.61
CA SER A 142 8.96 6.04 -4.84
C SER A 142 10.34 5.42 -4.98
N GLN A 143 11.38 6.19 -4.71
CA GLN A 143 12.77 5.75 -4.85
C GLN A 143 13.68 6.33 -3.77
N GLY A 144 14.72 5.58 -3.41
CA GLY A 144 15.81 6.03 -2.55
C GLY A 144 16.99 6.58 -3.35
N ALA A 145 17.79 7.45 -2.74
CA ALA A 145 19.02 7.92 -3.32
C ALA A 145 20.00 6.78 -3.62
N PRO A 146 20.86 6.89 -4.66
CA PRO A 146 21.90 5.92 -4.92
C PRO A 146 22.76 5.66 -3.67
N ASN A 147 23.01 4.38 -3.35
CA ASN A 147 23.76 3.92 -2.18
C ASN A 147 23.09 4.18 -0.81
N ASP A 148 21.89 4.73 -0.76
CA ASP A 148 21.11 4.89 0.46
C ASP A 148 20.44 3.57 0.89
N ALA A 149 20.06 3.45 2.17
CA ALA A 149 19.35 2.29 2.66
C ALA A 149 17.96 2.12 2.01
N LEU A 150 17.29 3.23 1.69
CA LEU A 150 16.00 3.25 1.01
C LEU A 150 16.08 2.72 -0.43
N GLU A 151 17.24 2.82 -1.10
CA GLU A 151 17.39 2.29 -2.45
C GLU A 151 17.13 0.78 -2.52
N PHE A 152 17.43 0.04 -1.46
CA PHE A 152 17.20 -1.40 -1.41
C PHE A 152 15.71 -1.76 -1.29
N SER A 153 14.91 -0.93 -0.61
CA SER A 153 13.51 -1.24 -0.29
C SER A 153 12.49 -0.48 -1.14
N ALA A 154 12.76 0.77 -1.50
CA ALA A 154 11.81 1.61 -2.24
C ALA A 154 11.42 0.98 -3.58
N SER A 155 10.14 0.75 -3.80
CA SER A 155 9.59 -0.01 -4.92
C SER A 155 8.30 0.60 -5.48
N ALA A 156 7.68 -0.05 -6.45
CA ALA A 156 6.47 0.40 -7.10
C ALA A 156 5.34 -0.62 -6.96
N GLY A 157 4.12 -0.13 -6.80
CA GLY A 157 2.91 -0.93 -6.73
C GLY A 157 1.82 -0.22 -5.94
N GLY A 158 0.62 -0.79 -5.94
CA GLY A 158 -0.51 -0.20 -5.23
C GLY A 158 -1.73 -1.08 -5.22
N ALA A 159 -2.73 -0.62 -4.46
CA ALA A 159 -4.05 -1.25 -4.39
C ALA A 159 -5.16 -0.21 -4.26
N ALA A 160 -6.34 -0.56 -4.77
CA ALA A 160 -7.56 0.22 -4.76
C ALA A 160 -8.67 -0.53 -4.05
N PHE A 161 -9.51 0.19 -3.32
CA PHE A 161 -10.69 -0.33 -2.63
C PHE A 161 -11.89 0.54 -2.92
N ILE A 162 -13.00 -0.08 -3.29
CA ILE A 162 -14.29 0.59 -3.46
C ILE A 162 -15.13 0.30 -2.22
N PHE A 163 -15.61 1.36 -1.60
CA PHE A 163 -16.50 1.32 -0.44
C PHE A 163 -17.94 1.50 -0.88
N GLY A 164 -18.87 0.81 -0.21
CA GLY A 164 -20.31 0.85 -0.44
C GLY A 164 -21.08 0.33 0.76
N LYS A 165 -22.41 0.24 0.65
CA LYS A 165 -23.30 -0.27 1.72
C LYS A 165 -24.00 -1.58 1.36
N GLN A 166 -23.93 -2.01 0.10
CA GLN A 166 -24.56 -3.23 -0.40
C GLN A 166 -23.50 -4.14 -1.01
N ASP A 167 -23.77 -5.42 -1.08
CA ASP A 167 -22.87 -6.43 -1.67
C ASP A 167 -21.44 -6.39 -1.11
N LEU A 168 -21.34 -6.25 0.21
CA LEU A 168 -20.05 -6.15 0.89
C LEU A 168 -19.25 -7.43 0.71
N LEU A 169 -18.03 -7.31 0.22
CA LEU A 169 -17.00 -8.36 0.25
C LEU A 169 -16.37 -8.42 1.65
N VAL A 170 -16.25 -7.24 2.29
CA VAL A 170 -15.64 -7.07 3.61
C VAL A 170 -16.41 -6.00 4.38
N GLU A 171 -16.80 -6.32 5.59
CA GLU A 171 -17.37 -5.36 6.54
C GLU A 171 -16.23 -4.58 7.22
N VAL A 172 -16.38 -3.26 7.37
CA VAL A 172 -15.50 -2.46 8.23
C VAL A 172 -16.15 -2.40 9.61
N LEU A 173 -15.52 -3.04 10.58
CA LEU A 173 -16.07 -3.15 11.95
C LEU A 173 -15.69 -1.95 12.80
N GLU A 174 -14.43 -1.50 12.67
CA GLU A 174 -13.89 -0.40 13.48
C GLU A 174 -12.64 0.19 12.82
N THR A 175 -12.41 1.47 13.08
CA THR A 175 -11.21 2.19 12.62
C THR A 175 -10.60 3.02 13.76
N TYR A 176 -9.28 3.24 13.68
CA TYR A 176 -8.60 4.13 14.62
C TYR A 176 -7.39 4.79 13.94
N SER A 177 -7.24 6.10 14.13
CA SER A 177 -6.09 6.86 13.65
C SER A 177 -5.28 7.42 14.82
N TYR A 178 -3.96 7.36 14.71
CA TYR A 178 -3.02 7.93 15.68
C TYR A 178 -1.98 8.78 14.94
N THR A 179 -1.91 10.07 15.26
CA THR A 179 -1.03 11.02 14.57
C THR A 179 -0.26 11.85 15.61
N SER A 180 1.04 12.02 15.38
CA SER A 180 1.88 12.99 16.08
C SER A 180 3.02 13.42 15.17
N ASP A 181 3.63 14.58 15.43
CA ASP A 181 4.78 15.02 14.65
C ASP A 181 6.04 14.21 14.98
N THR A 182 6.77 13.76 13.94
CA THR A 182 8.10 13.15 14.05
C THR A 182 8.98 13.59 12.89
N PRO A 183 10.19 14.13 13.13
CA PRO A 183 11.11 14.56 12.07
C PRO A 183 11.96 13.39 11.57
N ASP A 184 11.31 12.29 11.17
CA ASP A 184 11.99 11.04 10.84
C ASP A 184 12.19 10.81 9.33
N PHE A 185 11.35 11.42 8.49
CA PHE A 185 11.39 11.26 7.05
C PHE A 185 10.68 12.43 6.37
N TRP A 186 11.27 13.00 5.33
CA TRP A 186 10.71 14.13 4.57
C TRP A 186 11.35 14.25 3.19
N ARG A 187 10.67 14.89 2.26
CA ARG A 187 11.20 15.35 0.98
C ARG A 187 10.69 16.78 0.72
N ARG A 188 11.57 17.74 0.61
CA ARG A 188 11.20 19.12 0.24
C ARG A 188 10.97 19.23 -1.25
N GLU A 189 10.23 20.25 -1.66
CA GLU A 189 10.07 20.59 -3.06
C GLU A 189 11.44 20.82 -3.73
N GLY A 190 11.59 20.31 -4.96
CA GLY A 190 12.87 20.36 -5.70
C GLY A 190 13.89 19.29 -5.28
N GLU A 191 13.66 18.53 -4.21
CA GLU A 191 14.52 17.39 -3.87
C GLU A 191 14.08 16.13 -4.63
N PHE A 192 15.04 15.42 -5.23
CA PHE A 192 14.78 14.19 -5.99
C PHE A 192 14.51 13.00 -5.09
N TYR A 193 15.12 12.97 -3.92
CA TYR A 193 15.08 11.84 -3.00
C TYR A 193 14.65 12.27 -1.61
N PRO A 194 13.93 11.42 -0.88
CA PRO A 194 13.61 11.67 0.51
C PRO A 194 14.86 11.61 1.39
N ARG A 195 14.82 12.35 2.50
CA ARG A 195 15.77 12.27 3.60
C ARG A 195 15.13 11.55 4.78
N HIS A 196 15.94 10.88 5.57
CA HIS A 196 15.46 10.16 6.75
C HIS A 196 16.39 10.31 7.95
N GLY A 197 15.80 10.20 9.14
CA GLY A 197 16.50 10.31 10.44
C GLY A 197 17.22 9.04 10.87
N GLY A 198 17.58 8.13 9.96
CA GLY A 198 18.28 6.90 10.29
C GLY A 198 17.47 6.01 11.26
N ARG A 199 18.05 5.68 12.42
CA ARG A 199 17.39 4.81 13.41
C ARG A 199 16.09 5.38 13.95
N PHE A 200 15.92 6.70 13.98
CA PHE A 200 14.74 7.37 14.49
C PHE A 200 13.47 7.02 13.68
N THR A 201 13.61 6.69 12.41
CA THR A 201 12.51 6.26 11.54
C THR A 201 11.88 4.94 12.04
N GLY A 202 12.66 4.04 12.65
CA GLY A 202 12.16 2.82 13.29
C GLY A 202 11.72 3.08 14.72
N GLU A 203 12.65 3.55 15.55
CA GLU A 203 12.41 3.90 16.96
C GLU A 203 12.81 5.34 17.21
N PRO A 204 11.85 6.19 17.68
CA PRO A 204 10.49 5.78 18.08
C PRO A 204 9.43 5.80 16.98
N ALA A 205 9.69 6.35 15.76
CA ALA A 205 8.62 6.73 14.85
C ALA A 205 7.69 5.56 14.43
N TYR A 206 8.20 4.54 13.76
CA TYR A 206 7.38 3.42 13.29
C TYR A 206 6.68 2.70 14.44
N PHE A 207 7.45 2.23 15.42
CA PHE A 207 6.89 1.39 16.50
C PHE A 207 5.91 2.17 17.38
N LYS A 208 6.21 3.41 17.76
CA LYS A 208 5.28 4.24 18.53
C LYS A 208 3.90 4.34 17.87
N HIS A 209 3.86 4.63 16.57
CA HIS A 209 2.60 4.88 15.87
C HIS A 209 1.83 3.59 15.59
N VAL A 210 2.50 2.58 15.03
CA VAL A 210 1.87 1.29 14.72
C VAL A 210 1.32 0.62 15.98
N LEU A 211 2.11 0.58 17.06
CA LEU A 211 1.68 -0.03 18.30
C LEU A 211 0.53 0.76 18.97
N SER A 212 0.61 2.11 18.97
CA SER A 212 -0.45 2.94 19.55
C SER A 212 -1.76 2.81 18.82
N ALA A 213 -1.75 2.90 17.47
CA ALA A 213 -2.96 2.76 16.66
C ALA A 213 -3.58 1.37 16.81
N THR A 214 -2.77 0.31 16.74
CA THR A 214 -3.27 -1.07 16.84
C THR A 214 -3.83 -1.35 18.24
N ARG A 215 -3.13 -0.99 19.32
CA ARG A 215 -3.62 -1.20 20.69
C ARG A 215 -4.93 -0.45 20.95
N ALA A 216 -5.03 0.77 20.44
CA ALA A 216 -6.25 1.55 20.58
C ALA A 216 -7.42 0.96 19.78
N LEU A 217 -7.17 0.49 18.56
CA LEU A 217 -8.18 -0.23 17.75
C LEU A 217 -8.66 -1.49 18.47
N LEU A 218 -7.75 -2.34 18.95
CA LEU A 218 -8.09 -3.56 19.69
C LEU A 218 -8.95 -3.27 20.91
N LYS A 219 -8.58 -2.23 21.69
CA LYS A 219 -9.37 -1.77 22.83
C LYS A 219 -10.76 -1.28 22.41
N LYS A 220 -10.87 -0.49 21.34
CA LYS A 220 -12.13 0.09 20.85
C LYS A 220 -13.05 -0.96 20.30
N SER A 221 -12.52 -1.92 19.52
CA SER A 221 -13.30 -3.00 18.91
C SER A 221 -13.65 -4.15 19.87
N GLY A 222 -12.97 -4.23 21.03
CA GLY A 222 -13.11 -5.33 21.97
C GLY A 222 -12.44 -6.64 21.54
N HIS A 223 -11.74 -6.65 20.43
CA HIS A 223 -11.03 -7.83 19.91
C HIS A 223 -9.63 -7.98 20.52
N LYS A 224 -9.16 -9.22 20.57
CA LYS A 224 -7.79 -9.60 20.94
C LYS A 224 -7.00 -10.02 19.70
N PRO A 225 -5.67 -9.96 19.71
CA PRO A 225 -4.86 -10.42 18.56
C PRO A 225 -5.19 -11.84 18.08
N ALA A 226 -5.51 -12.74 19.01
CA ALA A 226 -5.86 -14.13 18.70
C ALA A 226 -7.21 -14.28 17.94
N ASP A 227 -8.07 -13.28 17.95
CA ASP A 227 -9.35 -13.32 17.24
C ASP A 227 -9.18 -13.12 15.72
N PHE A 228 -8.07 -12.46 15.32
CA PHE A 228 -7.79 -12.17 13.93
C PHE A 228 -7.13 -13.37 13.24
N ARG A 229 -7.65 -13.74 12.08
CA ARG A 229 -7.04 -14.74 11.20
C ARG A 229 -5.83 -14.18 10.46
N HIS A 230 -5.89 -12.90 10.09
CA HIS A 230 -4.84 -12.20 9.33
C HIS A 230 -4.53 -10.83 9.94
N ALA A 231 -3.26 -10.45 9.90
CA ALA A 231 -2.80 -9.13 10.32
C ALA A 231 -1.79 -8.58 9.29
N VAL A 232 -2.03 -7.35 8.84
CA VAL A 232 -1.18 -6.62 7.90
C VAL A 232 -0.62 -5.39 8.59
N PHE A 233 0.69 -5.24 8.58
CA PHE A 233 1.38 -4.05 9.06
C PHE A 233 2.15 -3.41 7.91
N HIS A 234 2.33 -2.10 7.94
CA HIS A 234 3.18 -1.41 6.98
C HIS A 234 4.59 -2.01 6.94
N MET A 235 5.15 -2.14 5.75
CA MET A 235 6.36 -2.91 5.47
C MET A 235 7.51 -2.03 4.92
N PRO A 236 8.18 -1.18 5.72
CA PRO A 236 9.35 -0.42 5.26
C PRO A 236 10.55 -1.34 4.96
N ASN A 237 10.61 -2.48 5.61
CA ASN A 237 11.51 -3.61 5.39
C ASN A 237 10.85 -4.88 5.94
N GLY A 238 11.50 -6.05 5.80
CA GLY A 238 10.91 -7.31 6.26
C GLY A 238 10.90 -7.51 7.78
N LYS A 239 11.71 -6.77 8.55
CA LYS A 239 11.84 -6.95 10.02
C LYS A 239 10.77 -6.21 10.82
N PHE A 240 10.51 -4.94 10.49
CA PHE A 240 9.65 -4.07 11.28
C PHE A 240 8.24 -4.62 11.47
N PRO A 241 7.51 -5.06 10.42
CA PRO A 241 6.17 -5.60 10.59
C PRO A 241 6.14 -6.86 11.47
N LEU A 242 7.15 -7.73 11.37
CA LEU A 242 7.25 -8.95 12.18
C LEU A 242 7.54 -8.63 13.65
N GLN A 243 8.37 -7.62 13.92
CA GLN A 243 8.66 -7.16 15.28
C GLN A 243 7.42 -6.51 15.90
N ALA A 244 6.72 -5.62 15.18
CA ALA A 244 5.49 -5.00 15.65
C ALA A 244 4.40 -6.05 15.92
N ALA A 245 4.22 -7.00 15.02
CA ALA A 245 3.28 -8.11 15.20
C ALA A 245 3.57 -8.90 16.49
N LYS A 246 4.82 -9.29 16.70
CA LYS A 246 5.26 -10.00 17.91
C LYS A 246 4.97 -9.22 19.19
N GLU A 247 5.27 -7.91 19.20
CA GLU A 247 5.06 -7.05 20.37
C GLU A 247 3.56 -6.83 20.68
N LEU A 248 2.71 -6.91 19.65
CA LEU A 248 1.27 -6.83 19.77
C LEU A 248 0.61 -8.17 20.11
N GLY A 249 1.36 -9.28 20.10
CA GLY A 249 0.85 -10.62 20.39
C GLY A 249 0.28 -11.37 19.17
N PHE A 250 0.58 -10.92 17.95
CA PHE A 250 0.26 -11.65 16.73
C PHE A 250 1.33 -12.71 16.41
N THR A 251 0.93 -13.79 15.77
CA THR A 251 1.82 -14.86 15.32
C THR A 251 2.37 -14.58 13.92
N LYS A 252 3.40 -15.34 13.52
CA LYS A 252 3.95 -15.27 12.16
C LYS A 252 2.94 -15.74 11.11
N GLU A 253 2.13 -16.72 11.43
CA GLU A 253 1.11 -17.30 10.56
C GLU A 253 0.04 -16.26 10.22
N GLN A 254 -0.37 -15.43 11.20
CA GLN A 254 -1.33 -14.35 10.99
C GLN A 254 -0.80 -13.27 10.03
N THR A 255 0.52 -13.05 10.01
CA THR A 255 1.12 -12.02 9.13
C THR A 255 1.59 -12.55 7.78
N ALA A 256 1.72 -13.86 7.62
CA ALA A 256 2.43 -14.50 6.50
C ALA A 256 1.90 -14.10 5.13
N VAL A 257 0.57 -14.01 4.96
CA VAL A 257 -0.06 -13.71 3.66
C VAL A 257 0.18 -12.26 3.24
N GLY A 258 0.06 -11.32 4.18
CA GLY A 258 0.23 -9.89 3.91
C GLY A 258 1.68 -9.41 3.93
N TRP A 259 2.65 -10.27 4.29
CA TRP A 259 4.07 -9.93 4.37
C TRP A 259 4.77 -10.09 3.01
N LEU A 260 4.57 -9.10 2.14
CA LEU A 260 4.99 -9.15 0.74
C LEU A 260 6.36 -8.54 0.47
N VAL A 261 6.86 -7.72 1.38
CA VAL A 261 8.08 -6.92 1.20
C VAL A 261 9.34 -7.69 0.78
N PRO A 262 9.55 -8.99 1.13
CA PRO A 262 10.72 -9.71 0.67
C PRO A 262 10.86 -9.82 -0.85
N THR A 263 9.75 -9.87 -1.57
CA THR A 263 9.72 -10.07 -3.03
C THR A 263 9.09 -8.91 -3.80
N MET A 264 8.46 -7.97 -3.10
CA MET A 264 7.83 -6.78 -3.69
C MET A 264 8.63 -5.51 -3.41
N GLY A 265 9.30 -5.42 -2.26
CA GLY A 265 9.83 -4.19 -1.71
C GLY A 265 8.76 -3.36 -0.96
N ASN A 266 9.14 -2.17 -0.53
CA ASN A 266 8.24 -1.22 0.10
C ASN A 266 7.59 -0.32 -0.96
N THR A 267 6.30 -0.50 -1.19
CA THR A 267 5.49 0.31 -2.11
C THR A 267 4.86 1.52 -1.39
N TYR A 268 5.43 1.97 -0.29
CA TYR A 268 5.06 3.17 0.47
C TYR A 268 3.55 3.22 0.77
N SER A 269 2.81 4.17 0.21
CA SER A 269 1.36 4.29 0.43
C SER A 269 0.57 3.05 -0.04
N GLY A 270 1.09 2.33 -1.03
CA GLY A 270 0.55 1.06 -1.52
C GLY A 270 0.90 -0.15 -0.66
N SER A 271 1.81 -0.04 0.32
CA SER A 271 2.38 -1.19 1.05
C SER A 271 1.31 -1.95 1.85
N SER A 272 0.67 -1.30 2.82
CA SER A 272 -0.40 -1.91 3.62
C SER A 272 -1.63 -2.25 2.77
N PRO A 273 -2.10 -1.39 1.85
CA PRO A 273 -3.19 -1.69 0.93
C PRO A 273 -2.95 -2.94 0.07
N THR A 274 -1.75 -3.11 -0.52
CA THR A 274 -1.42 -4.31 -1.29
C THR A 274 -1.36 -5.56 -0.41
N GLY A 275 -0.83 -5.42 0.81
CA GLY A 275 -0.88 -6.49 1.81
C GLY A 275 -2.31 -6.91 2.17
N LEU A 276 -3.23 -5.96 2.32
CA LEU A 276 -4.66 -6.24 2.51
C LEU A 276 -5.25 -6.95 1.29
N ALA A 277 -4.98 -6.46 0.08
CA ALA A 277 -5.47 -7.11 -1.14
C ALA A 277 -5.01 -8.57 -1.23
N ALA A 278 -3.76 -8.87 -0.88
CA ALA A 278 -3.24 -10.24 -0.82
C ALA A 278 -3.99 -11.11 0.22
N VAL A 279 -4.35 -10.54 1.36
CA VAL A 279 -5.17 -11.24 2.37
C VAL A 279 -6.57 -11.51 1.84
N LEU A 280 -7.21 -10.54 1.18
CA LEU A 280 -8.55 -10.72 0.61
C LEU A 280 -8.58 -11.77 -0.52
N ASP A 281 -7.45 -11.98 -1.20
CA ASP A 281 -7.33 -13.05 -2.20
C ASP A 281 -7.44 -14.47 -1.61
N VAL A 282 -7.29 -14.64 -0.28
CA VAL A 282 -7.30 -15.96 0.39
C VAL A 282 -8.22 -16.07 1.59
N ALA A 283 -8.68 -14.97 2.17
CA ALA A 283 -9.50 -14.96 3.38
C ALA A 283 -10.82 -15.72 3.20
N ASP A 284 -11.24 -16.46 4.20
CA ASP A 284 -12.50 -17.20 4.24
C ASP A 284 -13.61 -16.36 4.88
N PRO A 285 -14.89 -16.65 4.57
CA PRO A 285 -16.01 -15.99 5.19
C PRO A 285 -15.98 -16.06 6.72
N GLY A 286 -16.08 -14.90 7.36
CA GLY A 286 -16.03 -14.77 8.82
C GLY A 286 -14.64 -14.46 9.36
N ASP A 287 -13.57 -14.59 8.56
CA ASP A 287 -12.23 -14.23 8.99
C ASP A 287 -12.16 -12.77 9.42
N LEU A 288 -11.61 -12.52 10.61
CA LEU A 288 -11.24 -11.19 11.07
C LEU A 288 -9.84 -10.84 10.55
N ILE A 289 -9.73 -9.63 10.02
CA ILE A 289 -8.52 -9.10 9.38
C ILE A 289 -8.17 -7.77 10.03
N LEU A 290 -6.93 -7.63 10.48
CA LEU A 290 -6.36 -6.37 10.92
C LEU A 290 -5.47 -5.80 9.81
N ILE A 291 -5.58 -4.50 9.57
CA ILE A 291 -4.57 -3.74 8.83
C ILE A 291 -4.15 -2.53 9.65
N THR A 292 -2.84 -2.30 9.77
CA THR A 292 -2.28 -1.09 10.36
C THR A 292 -1.20 -0.53 9.42
N SER A 293 -1.43 0.69 8.95
CA SER A 293 -0.47 1.46 8.16
C SER A 293 0.51 2.23 9.04
N PHE A 294 1.49 2.82 8.39
CA PHE A 294 2.36 3.83 8.99
C PHE A 294 2.81 4.78 7.89
N GLY A 295 2.79 6.07 8.17
CA GLY A 295 3.41 7.12 7.37
C GLY A 295 4.37 7.91 8.25
N SER A 296 5.58 8.05 7.77
CA SER A 296 6.60 8.86 8.45
C SER A 296 6.15 10.31 8.52
N GLY A 297 6.59 11.00 9.56
CA GLY A 297 6.22 12.36 9.80
C GLY A 297 5.27 12.70 10.96
N ALA A 298 4.40 11.90 11.60
CA ALA A 298 4.06 10.52 11.39
C ALA A 298 2.60 10.24 11.81
N GLY A 299 2.08 9.14 11.31
CA GLY A 299 0.76 8.67 11.65
C GLY A 299 0.55 7.20 11.29
N SER A 300 -0.50 6.60 11.86
CA SER A 300 -0.96 5.24 11.55
C SER A 300 -2.47 5.19 11.57
N ASP A 301 -3.06 4.48 10.59
CA ASP A 301 -4.45 4.07 10.62
C ASP A 301 -4.54 2.58 10.84
N SER A 302 -5.48 2.15 11.67
CA SER A 302 -5.80 0.75 11.89
C SER A 302 -7.27 0.50 11.56
N PHE A 303 -7.54 -0.65 10.89
CA PHE A 303 -8.89 -1.10 10.59
C PHE A 303 -9.07 -2.54 11.08
N ALA A 304 -10.21 -2.81 11.69
CA ALA A 304 -10.71 -4.16 11.97
C ALA A 304 -11.78 -4.49 10.94
N LEU A 305 -11.58 -5.57 10.21
CA LEU A 305 -12.37 -5.96 9.05
C LEU A 305 -12.88 -7.39 9.23
N ARG A 306 -14.01 -7.72 8.57
CA ARG A 306 -14.53 -9.09 8.51
C ARG A 306 -14.87 -9.48 7.08
N ALA A 307 -14.33 -10.59 6.61
CA ALA A 307 -14.66 -11.15 5.30
C ALA A 307 -16.10 -11.68 5.28
N THR A 308 -16.84 -11.44 4.21
CA THR A 308 -18.20 -11.92 4.02
C THR A 308 -18.25 -13.18 3.14
N LYS A 309 -19.43 -13.78 3.04
CA LYS A 309 -19.67 -14.94 2.14
C LYS A 309 -19.51 -14.59 0.65
N LEU A 310 -19.63 -13.32 0.29
CA LEU A 310 -19.51 -12.86 -1.10
C LEU A 310 -18.06 -12.76 -1.58
N LEU A 311 -17.10 -12.62 -0.66
CA LEU A 311 -15.68 -12.45 -1.02
C LEU A 311 -15.12 -13.57 -1.91
N PRO A 312 -15.30 -14.89 -1.61
CA PRO A 312 -14.81 -15.97 -2.47
C PRO A 312 -15.39 -15.95 -3.88
N GLU A 313 -16.64 -15.50 -4.04
CA GLU A 313 -17.33 -15.46 -5.34
C GLU A 313 -16.76 -14.39 -6.28
N ARG A 314 -16.15 -13.33 -5.72
CA ARG A 314 -15.66 -12.17 -6.48
C ARG A 314 -14.15 -12.14 -6.66
N ARG A 315 -13.39 -12.84 -5.81
CA ARG A 315 -11.90 -12.79 -5.85
C ARG A 315 -11.30 -13.20 -7.19
N GLY A 316 -11.89 -14.16 -7.88
CA GLY A 316 -11.42 -14.66 -9.18
C GLY A 316 -11.72 -13.76 -10.38
N LEU A 317 -12.41 -12.63 -10.21
CA LEU A 317 -12.78 -11.72 -11.30
C LEU A 317 -11.64 -10.81 -11.78
N ALA A 318 -10.52 -10.76 -11.05
CA ALA A 318 -9.33 -10.03 -11.44
C ALA A 318 -8.08 -10.77 -10.91
N PRO A 319 -6.87 -10.45 -11.43
CA PRO A 319 -5.63 -11.07 -10.98
C PRO A 319 -5.42 -10.93 -9.47
N THR A 320 -4.88 -11.97 -8.84
CA THR A 320 -4.49 -11.92 -7.43
C THR A 320 -3.11 -11.30 -7.27
N VAL A 321 -2.82 -10.75 -6.08
CA VAL A 321 -1.48 -10.22 -5.77
C VAL A 321 -0.43 -11.30 -5.96
N ARG A 322 -0.72 -12.53 -5.52
CA ARG A 322 0.22 -13.66 -5.64
C ARG A 322 0.51 -14.00 -7.11
N SER A 323 -0.51 -13.98 -7.97
CA SER A 323 -0.31 -14.24 -9.41
C SER A 323 0.59 -13.19 -10.09
N MET A 324 0.57 -11.93 -9.63
CA MET A 324 1.46 -10.88 -10.12
C MET A 324 2.88 -11.02 -9.57
N LEU A 325 3.02 -11.46 -8.31
CA LEU A 325 4.34 -11.68 -7.69
C LEU A 325 5.04 -12.92 -8.27
N ASP A 326 4.33 -14.01 -8.53
CA ASP A 326 4.87 -15.28 -9.01
C ASP A 326 4.84 -15.40 -10.54
N GLY A 327 4.16 -14.49 -11.23
CA GLY A 327 4.04 -14.44 -12.67
C GLY A 327 5.35 -14.08 -13.40
N PRO A 328 5.30 -13.88 -14.72
CA PRO A 328 6.49 -13.54 -15.50
C PRO A 328 7.16 -12.27 -14.98
N ARG A 329 8.45 -12.37 -14.66
CA ARG A 329 9.30 -11.27 -14.15
C ARG A 329 10.38 -10.94 -15.17
N ARG A 330 10.68 -9.66 -15.30
CA ARG A 330 11.88 -9.18 -15.99
C ARG A 330 12.86 -8.66 -14.96
N TYR A 331 14.01 -9.32 -14.85
CA TYR A 331 15.09 -8.86 -13.98
C TYR A 331 15.93 -7.82 -14.70
N LEU A 332 16.11 -6.68 -14.04
CA LEU A 332 16.93 -5.57 -14.51
C LEU A 332 18.34 -5.67 -13.95
N THR A 333 19.32 -5.30 -14.75
CA THR A 333 20.66 -4.92 -14.28
C THR A 333 20.57 -3.59 -13.54
N TYR A 334 21.59 -3.27 -12.72
CA TYR A 334 21.63 -1.95 -12.05
C TYR A 334 21.62 -0.79 -13.05
N GLY A 335 22.29 -0.92 -14.20
CA GLY A 335 22.29 0.10 -15.25
C GLY A 335 20.90 0.34 -15.85
N GLU A 336 20.14 -0.73 -16.17
CA GLU A 336 18.76 -0.59 -16.63
C GLU A 336 17.86 0.02 -15.54
N TYR A 337 17.99 -0.42 -14.28
CA TYR A 337 17.26 0.15 -13.14
C TYR A 337 17.56 1.65 -12.98
N ALA A 338 18.83 2.04 -13.03
CA ALA A 338 19.22 3.43 -12.90
C ALA A 338 18.65 4.30 -14.04
N LYS A 339 18.63 3.77 -15.27
CA LYS A 339 18.01 4.43 -16.42
C LYS A 339 16.48 4.55 -16.25
N PHE A 340 15.79 3.47 -15.86
CA PHE A 340 14.33 3.47 -15.67
C PHE A 340 13.88 4.41 -14.54
N ARG A 341 14.76 4.67 -13.58
CA ARG A 341 14.47 5.53 -12.42
C ARG A 341 15.12 6.92 -12.53
N GLU A 342 15.55 7.30 -13.74
CA GLU A 342 16.17 8.61 -14.00
C GLU A 342 17.32 8.97 -13.05
N LYS A 343 18.02 7.94 -12.54
CA LYS A 343 19.21 8.12 -11.69
C LYS A 343 20.46 8.49 -12.50
N ILE A 344 20.41 8.27 -13.80
CA ILE A 344 21.40 8.69 -14.78
C ILE A 344 20.76 9.78 -15.62
N ILE A 345 21.28 11.00 -15.50
CA ILE A 345 20.89 12.13 -16.33
C ILE A 345 21.54 11.95 -17.70
N VAL A 346 20.74 11.80 -18.74
CA VAL A 346 21.19 11.80 -20.13
C VAL A 346 20.88 13.19 -20.67
N ASN A 347 21.90 13.90 -21.13
CA ASN A 347 21.71 15.15 -21.87
C ASN A 347 21.24 14.77 -23.28
N ASP A 348 20.06 15.22 -23.67
CA ASP A 348 19.54 15.14 -25.03
C ASP A 348 20.33 16.08 -25.98
#